data_8458a420be82060126a6255a97c82f06
#
_entry.id   8458a420be82060126a6255a97c82f06
#
_cell.length_a   1.000
_cell.length_b   1.000
_cell.length_c   1.000
_cell.angle_alpha   90.00
_cell.angle_beta   90.00
_cell.angle_gamma   90.00
#
_symmetry.space_group_name_H-M   'P 1'
#
loop_
_entity.id
_entity.type
_entity.pdbx_description
1 polymer ?
#
loop_
_entity_poly.entity_id
_entity_poly.type
_entity_poly.pdbx_seq_one_letter_code
_entity_poly.pdbx_strand_id
1 'polypeptide(L)'
;MAAQWAVLGLLAACVATAAKESVLNMCMDAKHHKTKPGPEGALHGQCALWKDNACCTAETSTGAHQDQSYLYNFNWNHCGVMPEMCKRHFIQDTCLYECSPNLGPWIDQADTSWRRERIINVPLCKEDCELWWEACKDAVTCKENWHKGWNWTSGTNRCPRGFTCQPFKYVFPRPADLCEKIWSNSYKYTTEHWGSGRCIQMWFDPAKGNPNVAVAKYYAQNGRDASPVPRAVLLLLLPAALLALF
;
A
#
# COMPACT_ATOMS: atom_id res chain seq x y z
N MET A 1 -40.89 -12.87 -20.62
CA MET A 1 -39.85 -11.82 -20.71
C MET A 1 -39.41 -11.32 -19.32
N ALA A 2 -40.30 -10.99 -18.40
CA ALA A 2 -39.93 -10.50 -17.06
C ALA A 2 -39.09 -11.47 -16.23
N ALA A 3 -39.31 -12.78 -16.29
CA ALA A 3 -38.55 -13.78 -15.56
C ALA A 3 -37.08 -13.91 -16.04
N GLN A 4 -36.83 -13.73 -17.33
CA GLN A 4 -35.46 -13.74 -17.89
C GLN A 4 -34.62 -12.54 -17.43
N TRP A 5 -35.24 -11.36 -17.32
CA TRP A 5 -34.56 -10.16 -16.81
C TRP A 5 -34.22 -10.27 -15.32
N ALA A 6 -35.11 -10.90 -14.53
CA ALA A 6 -34.85 -11.14 -13.10
C ALA A 6 -33.68 -12.12 -12.87
N VAL A 7 -33.58 -13.20 -13.67
CA VAL A 7 -32.47 -14.15 -13.59
C VAL A 7 -31.14 -13.52 -14.02
N LEU A 8 -31.14 -12.72 -15.08
CA LEU A 8 -29.96 -11.99 -15.52
C LEU A 8 -29.48 -10.96 -14.48
N GLY A 9 -30.43 -10.27 -13.85
CA GLY A 9 -30.13 -9.32 -12.76
C GLY A 9 -29.53 -10.00 -11.54
N LEU A 10 -30.05 -11.15 -11.13
CA LEU A 10 -29.51 -11.97 -10.02
C LEU A 10 -28.11 -12.52 -10.32
N LEU A 11 -27.87 -13.03 -11.54
CA LEU A 11 -26.58 -13.52 -11.96
C LEU A 11 -25.54 -12.38 -12.00
N ALA A 12 -25.89 -11.21 -12.51
CA ALA A 12 -25.00 -10.06 -12.52
C ALA A 12 -24.64 -9.57 -11.09
N ALA A 13 -25.60 -9.59 -10.17
CA ALA A 13 -25.37 -9.23 -8.77
C ALA A 13 -24.47 -10.25 -8.07
N CYS A 14 -24.64 -11.56 -8.30
CA CYS A 14 -23.78 -12.59 -7.75
C CYS A 14 -22.34 -12.50 -8.27
N VAL A 15 -22.16 -12.23 -9.55
CA VAL A 15 -20.81 -12.04 -10.14
C VAL A 15 -20.13 -10.79 -9.57
N ALA A 16 -20.85 -9.70 -9.41
CA ALA A 16 -20.31 -8.47 -8.84
C ALA A 16 -19.89 -8.62 -7.37
N THR A 17 -20.65 -9.38 -6.56
CA THR A 17 -20.30 -9.64 -5.17
C THR A 17 -19.08 -10.57 -5.09
N ALA A 18 -19.00 -11.62 -5.89
CA ALA A 18 -17.85 -12.53 -5.94
C ALA A 18 -16.56 -11.80 -6.37
N ALA A 19 -16.64 -10.90 -7.36
CA ALA A 19 -15.50 -10.09 -7.79
C ALA A 19 -15.02 -9.13 -6.69
N LYS A 20 -15.93 -8.57 -5.89
CA LYS A 20 -15.59 -7.71 -4.75
C LYS A 20 -14.93 -8.47 -3.61
N GLU A 21 -15.29 -9.72 -3.37
CA GLU A 21 -14.68 -10.57 -2.36
C GLU A 21 -13.33 -11.12 -2.79
N SER A 22 -13.09 -11.30 -4.09
CA SER A 22 -11.83 -11.85 -4.62
C SER A 22 -10.60 -10.99 -4.34
N VAL A 23 -10.78 -9.70 -4.05
CA VAL A 23 -9.68 -8.78 -3.70
C VAL A 23 -9.42 -8.67 -2.19
N LEU A 24 -10.12 -9.47 -1.38
CA LEU A 24 -9.94 -9.49 0.06
C LEU A 24 -9.04 -10.66 0.48
N ASN A 25 -8.23 -10.43 1.51
CA ASN A 25 -7.35 -11.45 2.08
C ASN A 25 -6.56 -12.21 1.01
N MET A 26 -5.78 -11.49 0.22
CA MET A 26 -4.98 -12.04 -0.88
C MET A 26 -3.55 -11.51 -0.86
N CYS A 27 -2.64 -12.26 -1.43
CA CYS A 27 -1.28 -11.83 -1.67
C CYS A 27 -1.11 -11.34 -3.10
N MET A 28 -0.30 -10.29 -3.26
CA MET A 28 0.09 -9.76 -4.56
C MET A 28 1.01 -10.76 -5.30
N ASP A 29 0.82 -10.94 -6.59
CA ASP A 29 1.75 -11.72 -7.43
C ASP A 29 2.97 -10.85 -7.79
N ALA A 30 3.87 -10.70 -6.81
CA ALA A 30 5.10 -9.96 -6.96
C ALA A 30 6.32 -10.83 -6.57
N LYS A 31 7.48 -10.22 -6.35
CA LYS A 31 8.76 -10.94 -6.30
C LYS A 31 8.91 -11.88 -5.10
N HIS A 32 8.48 -11.47 -3.91
CA HIS A 32 8.77 -12.18 -2.65
C HIS A 32 7.52 -12.61 -1.87
N HIS A 33 6.35 -12.47 -2.48
CA HIS A 33 5.09 -12.80 -1.84
C HIS A 33 4.80 -14.30 -1.92
N LYS A 34 4.12 -14.81 -0.90
CA LYS A 34 3.47 -16.12 -0.93
C LYS A 34 2.29 -16.08 -1.90
N THR A 35 1.88 -17.25 -2.38
CA THR A 35 0.69 -17.36 -3.25
C THR A 35 -0.63 -17.12 -2.51
N LYS A 36 -0.63 -17.37 -1.20
CA LYS A 36 -1.82 -17.20 -0.34
C LYS A 36 -1.38 -16.69 1.04
N PRO A 37 -2.18 -15.84 1.68
CA PRO A 37 -1.92 -15.42 3.05
C PRO A 37 -2.12 -16.58 4.04
N GLY A 38 -1.38 -16.52 5.13
CA GLY A 38 -1.48 -17.52 6.19
C GLY A 38 -0.50 -17.24 7.32
N PRO A 39 -0.59 -18.00 8.42
CA PRO A 39 0.29 -17.84 9.57
C PRO A 39 1.77 -17.95 9.20
N GLU A 40 2.60 -17.10 9.82
CA GLU A 40 4.06 -17.08 9.66
C GLU A 40 4.68 -16.66 11.00
N GLY A 41 4.72 -17.60 11.95
CA GLY A 41 5.08 -17.33 13.34
C GLY A 41 6.53 -16.85 13.57
N ALA A 42 7.41 -17.06 12.59
CA ALA A 42 8.82 -16.68 12.64
C ALA A 42 9.10 -15.32 11.96
N LEU A 43 8.11 -14.47 11.74
CA LEU A 43 8.34 -13.13 11.20
C LEU A 43 9.20 -12.30 12.14
N HIS A 44 10.20 -11.61 11.55
CA HIS A 44 11.18 -10.82 12.27
C HIS A 44 10.73 -9.38 12.50
N GLY A 45 11.12 -8.81 13.65
CA GLY A 45 11.01 -7.38 13.96
C GLY A 45 9.65 -6.76 13.65
N GLN A 46 9.66 -5.70 12.87
CA GLN A 46 8.45 -4.92 12.55
C GLN A 46 7.44 -5.68 11.68
N CYS A 47 7.90 -6.65 10.88
CA CYS A 47 7.00 -7.49 10.09
C CYS A 47 6.17 -8.45 10.94
N ALA A 48 6.52 -8.66 12.21
CA ALA A 48 5.79 -9.52 13.14
C ALA A 48 4.33 -9.09 13.38
N LEU A 49 3.95 -7.85 13.03
CA LEU A 49 2.57 -7.39 13.07
C LEU A 49 1.63 -8.26 12.22
N TRP A 50 2.14 -8.91 11.18
CA TRP A 50 1.36 -9.76 10.27
C TRP A 50 1.49 -11.26 10.54
N LYS A 51 2.14 -11.68 11.65
CA LYS A 51 2.47 -13.09 11.93
C LYS A 51 1.30 -14.07 11.82
N ASP A 52 0.10 -13.63 12.16
CA ASP A 52 -1.08 -14.50 12.17
C ASP A 52 -1.69 -14.69 10.78
N ASN A 53 -1.41 -13.76 9.85
CA ASN A 53 -1.91 -13.82 8.47
C ASN A 53 -1.04 -12.97 7.53
N ALA A 54 0.01 -13.56 7.01
CA ALA A 54 1.04 -12.87 6.23
C ALA A 54 1.14 -13.35 4.79
N CYS A 55 1.50 -12.44 3.90
CA CYS A 55 1.89 -12.71 2.52
C CYS A 55 3.41 -12.87 2.33
N CYS A 56 4.22 -12.58 3.33
CA CYS A 56 5.67 -12.75 3.33
C CYS A 56 6.10 -14.00 4.10
N THR A 57 7.34 -14.43 3.89
CA THR A 57 8.00 -15.48 4.66
C THR A 57 8.92 -14.89 5.73
N ALA A 58 9.39 -15.72 6.67
CA ALA A 58 10.40 -15.34 7.65
C ALA A 58 11.69 -14.82 6.98
N GLU A 59 12.10 -15.41 5.86
CA GLU A 59 13.25 -14.96 5.08
C GLU A 59 13.03 -13.56 4.53
N THR A 60 11.88 -13.30 3.89
CA THR A 60 11.50 -11.97 3.40
C THR A 60 11.52 -10.94 4.52
N SER A 61 10.96 -11.28 5.70
CA SER A 61 10.95 -10.37 6.83
C SER A 61 12.35 -10.05 7.35
N THR A 62 13.26 -11.03 7.38
CA THR A 62 14.67 -10.80 7.74
C THR A 62 15.33 -9.84 6.74
N GLY A 63 15.13 -10.07 5.45
CA GLY A 63 15.64 -9.19 4.39
C GLY A 63 15.13 -7.77 4.49
N ALA A 64 13.88 -7.56 4.91
CA ALA A 64 13.29 -6.24 5.07
C ALA A 64 14.01 -5.34 6.10
N HIS A 65 14.76 -5.95 7.03
CA HIS A 65 15.50 -5.23 8.08
C HIS A 65 16.96 -4.93 7.74
N GLN A 66 17.42 -5.29 6.55
CA GLN A 66 18.80 -5.09 6.12
C GLN A 66 18.96 -3.76 5.36
N ASP A 67 20.06 -3.03 5.61
CA ASP A 67 20.39 -1.76 4.94
C ASP A 67 20.59 -1.92 3.44
N GLN A 68 21.17 -3.05 3.05
CA GLN A 68 21.27 -3.50 1.67
C GLN A 68 20.62 -4.87 1.57
N SER A 69 19.32 -4.86 1.41
CA SER A 69 18.54 -6.08 1.38
C SER A 69 18.76 -6.86 0.08
N TYR A 70 18.99 -8.16 0.20
CA TYR A 70 19.00 -9.07 -0.96
C TYR A 70 17.63 -9.14 -1.68
N LEU A 71 16.55 -8.70 -1.05
CA LEU A 71 15.22 -8.68 -1.67
C LEU A 71 15.23 -7.91 -2.99
N TYR A 72 15.87 -6.73 -2.99
CA TYR A 72 15.90 -5.83 -4.14
C TYR A 72 17.30 -5.31 -4.47
N ASN A 73 18.34 -5.73 -3.75
CA ASN A 73 19.70 -5.17 -3.81
C ASN A 73 19.72 -3.64 -3.64
N PHE A 74 18.72 -3.11 -2.95
CA PHE A 74 18.55 -1.68 -2.74
C PHE A 74 19.29 -1.25 -1.47
N ASN A 75 20.23 -0.33 -1.63
CA ASN A 75 20.99 0.26 -0.53
C ASN A 75 20.32 1.58 -0.10
N TRP A 76 19.80 1.63 1.11
CA TRP A 76 19.21 2.84 1.67
C TRP A 76 20.25 3.91 1.99
N ASN A 77 21.51 3.52 2.18
CA ASN A 77 22.64 4.39 2.50
C ASN A 77 23.33 4.99 1.24
N HIS A 78 22.61 5.11 0.11
CA HIS A 78 23.14 5.56 -1.19
C HIS A 78 23.65 7.03 -1.20
N CYS A 79 23.28 7.83 -0.22
CA CYS A 79 23.74 9.21 -0.02
C CYS A 79 24.44 9.44 1.34
N GLY A 80 24.61 8.40 2.12
CA GLY A 80 25.12 8.43 3.48
C GLY A 80 24.28 7.56 4.39
N VAL A 81 24.72 7.35 5.62
CA VAL A 81 24.04 6.51 6.58
C VAL A 81 22.66 7.10 6.89
N MET A 82 21.61 6.30 6.62
CA MET A 82 20.24 6.72 6.93
C MET A 82 20.03 6.75 8.45
N PRO A 83 19.47 7.85 9.02
CA PRO A 83 19.15 7.92 10.44
C PRO A 83 18.20 6.78 10.85
N GLU A 84 18.43 6.19 12.03
CA GLU A 84 17.69 5.02 12.49
C GLU A 84 16.16 5.25 12.54
N MET A 85 15.72 6.42 12.96
CA MET A 85 14.29 6.76 12.99
C MET A 85 13.67 6.79 11.59
N CYS A 86 14.39 7.29 10.59
CA CYS A 86 13.95 7.26 9.20
C CYS A 86 13.94 5.83 8.65
N LYS A 87 15.02 5.07 8.89
CA LYS A 87 15.14 3.67 8.49
C LYS A 87 14.00 2.83 9.03
N ARG A 88 13.57 3.03 10.26
CA ARG A 88 12.44 2.36 10.88
C ARG A 88 11.17 2.48 10.05
N HIS A 89 10.90 3.64 9.45
CA HIS A 89 9.73 3.82 8.58
C HIS A 89 9.89 3.09 7.24
N PHE A 90 11.08 3.03 6.67
CA PHE A 90 11.33 2.25 5.45
C PHE A 90 11.20 0.74 5.68
N ILE A 91 11.62 0.25 6.85
CA ILE A 91 11.37 -1.15 7.25
C ILE A 91 9.87 -1.41 7.35
N GLN A 92 9.13 -0.52 8.00
CA GLN A 92 7.68 -0.67 8.16
C GLN A 92 6.93 -0.64 6.84
N ASP A 93 7.32 0.26 5.94
CA ASP A 93 6.82 0.33 4.56
C ASP A 93 7.09 -1.00 3.81
N THR A 94 8.32 -1.52 3.90
CA THR A 94 8.67 -2.80 3.29
C THR A 94 7.85 -3.95 3.90
N CYS A 95 7.67 -3.98 5.22
CA CYS A 95 6.83 -4.99 5.87
C CYS A 95 5.36 -4.88 5.46
N LEU A 96 4.80 -3.67 5.35
CA LEU A 96 3.44 -3.46 4.84
C LEU A 96 3.31 -4.00 3.40
N TYR A 97 4.25 -3.64 2.53
CA TYR A 97 4.26 -4.05 1.14
C TYR A 97 4.36 -5.56 0.98
N GLU A 98 5.30 -6.20 1.67
CA GLU A 98 5.59 -7.64 1.50
C GLU A 98 4.62 -8.54 2.27
N CYS A 99 4.13 -8.11 3.45
CA CYS A 99 3.43 -9.01 4.36
C CYS A 99 1.93 -8.78 4.44
N SER A 100 1.41 -7.63 4.03
CA SER A 100 -0.01 -7.33 4.20
C SER A 100 -0.91 -8.10 3.22
N PRO A 101 -1.92 -8.83 3.70
CA PRO A 101 -2.94 -9.46 2.84
C PRO A 101 -4.10 -8.52 2.52
N ASN A 102 -4.01 -7.25 2.90
CA ASN A 102 -5.12 -6.29 2.84
C ASN A 102 -4.91 -5.19 1.79
N LEU A 103 -4.02 -5.41 0.82
CA LEU A 103 -3.73 -4.45 -0.25
C LEU A 103 -4.47 -4.76 -1.56
N GLY A 104 -5.24 -5.85 -1.61
CA GLY A 104 -5.91 -6.34 -2.81
C GLY A 104 -6.74 -5.32 -3.59
N PRO A 105 -7.53 -4.43 -2.95
CA PRO A 105 -8.29 -3.40 -3.69
C PRO A 105 -7.43 -2.48 -4.55
N TRP A 106 -6.13 -2.35 -4.26
CA TRP A 106 -5.20 -1.44 -4.95
C TRP A 106 -4.16 -2.15 -5.80
N ILE A 107 -4.24 -3.48 -5.91
CA ILE A 107 -3.37 -4.25 -6.79
C ILE A 107 -3.71 -3.90 -8.24
N ASP A 108 -2.68 -3.67 -9.04
CA ASP A 108 -2.75 -3.39 -10.46
C ASP A 108 -1.71 -4.20 -11.21
N GLN A 109 -2.01 -4.54 -12.45
CA GLN A 109 -1.06 -5.24 -13.32
C GLN A 109 0.10 -4.30 -13.61
N ALA A 110 1.29 -4.70 -13.17
CA ALA A 110 2.50 -3.94 -13.45
C ALA A 110 3.05 -4.30 -14.82
N ASP A 111 3.86 -3.44 -15.32
CA ASP A 111 4.76 -3.81 -16.38
C ASP A 111 5.79 -4.85 -15.83
N THR A 112 5.90 -5.80 -16.38
CA THR A 112 6.23 -7.12 -16.56
C THR A 112 7.67 -7.64 -16.64
N SER A 113 8.69 -6.88 -16.31
CA SER A 113 10.06 -7.40 -16.45
C SER A 113 10.44 -8.38 -15.32
N TRP A 114 9.99 -8.14 -14.07
CA TRP A 114 10.28 -8.98 -12.91
C TRP A 114 9.17 -8.95 -11.86
N ARG A 115 8.12 -8.15 -12.08
CA ARG A 115 6.97 -7.92 -11.21
C ARG A 115 5.71 -8.01 -12.06
N ARG A 116 4.75 -8.84 -11.68
CA ARG A 116 3.48 -8.99 -12.38
C ARG A 116 2.44 -8.00 -11.88
N GLU A 117 2.46 -7.76 -10.57
CA GLU A 117 1.52 -6.89 -9.88
C GLU A 117 2.26 -5.85 -9.04
N ARG A 118 1.62 -4.73 -8.82
CA ARG A 118 2.06 -3.68 -7.90
C ARG A 118 0.86 -3.03 -7.23
N ILE A 119 1.08 -2.32 -6.15
CA ILE A 119 0.05 -1.46 -5.54
C ILE A 119 0.09 -0.06 -6.14
N ILE A 120 -1.08 0.55 -6.29
CA ILE A 120 -1.24 1.93 -6.77
C ILE A 120 -2.28 2.66 -5.91
N ASN A 121 -1.92 3.86 -5.44
CA ASN A 121 -2.79 4.77 -4.70
C ASN A 121 -3.39 4.15 -3.44
N VAL A 122 -2.64 3.32 -2.71
CA VAL A 122 -3.06 2.84 -1.39
C VAL A 122 -3.20 4.05 -0.46
N PRO A 123 -4.40 4.33 0.07
CA PRO A 123 -4.61 5.49 0.93
C PRO A 123 -3.93 5.27 2.28
N LEU A 124 -2.80 5.91 2.53
CA LEU A 124 -2.16 5.90 3.84
C LEU A 124 -2.82 6.91 4.78
N CYS A 125 -2.92 6.54 6.04
CA CYS A 125 -3.39 7.46 7.06
C CYS A 125 -2.46 8.66 7.19
N LYS A 126 -3.04 9.79 7.54
CA LYS A 126 -2.33 11.06 7.73
C LYS A 126 -1.08 10.89 8.59
N GLU A 127 -1.23 10.25 9.73
CA GLU A 127 -0.16 10.05 10.71
C GLU A 127 1.01 9.24 10.15
N ASP A 128 0.75 8.21 9.34
CA ASP A 128 1.81 7.39 8.76
C ASP A 128 2.73 8.22 7.86
N CYS A 129 2.16 9.05 6.98
CA CYS A 129 2.93 9.91 6.09
C CYS A 129 3.64 11.06 6.83
N GLU A 130 2.97 11.68 7.79
CA GLU A 130 3.53 12.79 8.56
C GLU A 130 4.69 12.33 9.46
N LEU A 131 4.54 11.21 10.16
CA LEU A 131 5.59 10.64 10.99
C LEU A 131 6.78 10.14 10.16
N TRP A 132 6.52 9.52 9.00
CA TRP A 132 7.57 9.10 8.08
C TRP A 132 8.36 10.31 7.58
N TRP A 133 7.67 11.34 7.11
CA TRP A 133 8.32 12.57 6.64
C TRP A 133 9.11 13.26 7.76
N GLU A 134 8.54 13.40 8.93
CA GLU A 134 9.19 14.04 10.07
C GLU A 134 10.49 13.30 10.47
N ALA A 135 10.45 11.97 10.49
CA ALA A 135 11.62 11.14 10.80
C ALA A 135 12.71 11.20 9.72
N CYS A 136 12.34 11.50 8.45
CA CYS A 136 13.25 11.45 7.32
C CYS A 136 13.65 12.81 6.76
N LYS A 137 13.01 13.91 7.14
CA LYS A 137 13.18 15.23 6.51
C LYS A 137 14.63 15.74 6.43
N ASP A 138 15.48 15.35 7.37
CA ASP A 138 16.91 15.70 7.42
C ASP A 138 17.84 14.59 6.93
N ALA A 139 17.32 13.39 6.62
CA ALA A 139 18.06 12.37 5.89
C ALA A 139 18.34 12.84 4.46
N VAL A 140 19.24 12.15 3.75
CA VAL A 140 19.68 12.59 2.42
C VAL A 140 19.34 11.56 1.34
N THR A 141 18.91 12.05 0.18
CA THR A 141 18.70 11.26 -1.03
C THR A 141 19.00 12.10 -2.27
N CYS A 142 19.23 11.43 -3.39
CA CYS A 142 19.45 12.09 -4.68
C CYS A 142 18.27 11.96 -5.65
N LYS A 143 17.18 11.26 -5.24
CA LYS A 143 16.05 11.00 -6.14
C LYS A 143 14.72 11.11 -5.42
N GLU A 144 13.74 11.68 -6.12
CA GLU A 144 12.36 11.72 -5.70
C GLU A 144 11.66 10.36 -5.85
N ASN A 145 11.96 9.63 -6.91
CA ASN A 145 11.36 8.34 -7.20
C ASN A 145 12.40 7.22 -7.04
N TRP A 146 12.22 6.38 -6.02
CA TRP A 146 13.13 5.29 -5.73
C TRP A 146 12.80 4.00 -6.49
N HIS A 147 11.67 3.96 -7.14
CA HIS A 147 11.24 2.78 -7.92
C HIS A 147 11.99 2.65 -9.25
N LYS A 148 12.54 3.74 -9.83
CA LYS A 148 13.14 3.72 -11.16
C LYS A 148 14.26 4.74 -11.34
N GLY A 149 15.06 4.53 -12.40
CA GLY A 149 16.05 5.50 -12.86
C GLY A 149 17.33 5.59 -12.02
N TRP A 150 17.69 4.51 -11.32
CA TRP A 150 18.98 4.37 -10.64
C TRP A 150 20.07 3.87 -11.58
N ASN A 151 21.32 4.17 -11.23
CA ASN A 151 22.47 3.50 -11.84
C ASN A 151 22.75 2.19 -11.06
N TRP A 152 22.61 1.06 -11.73
CA TRP A 152 22.78 -0.29 -11.18
C TRP A 152 24.09 -0.96 -11.58
N THR A 153 25.03 -0.27 -12.19
CA THR A 153 26.28 -0.85 -12.72
C THR A 153 27.17 -1.49 -11.63
N SER A 154 27.01 -1.07 -10.38
CA SER A 154 27.74 -1.63 -9.22
C SER A 154 27.01 -2.79 -8.53
N GLY A 155 25.88 -3.28 -9.06
CA GLY A 155 25.03 -4.29 -8.42
C GLY A 155 24.05 -3.74 -7.38
N THR A 156 24.17 -2.47 -6.98
CA THR A 156 23.24 -1.75 -6.09
C THR A 156 22.88 -0.40 -6.68
N ASN A 157 21.81 0.22 -6.16
CA ASN A 157 21.40 1.55 -6.61
C ASN A 157 22.45 2.62 -6.25
N ARG A 158 22.81 3.39 -7.25
CA ARG A 158 23.66 4.59 -7.14
C ARG A 158 22.98 5.77 -7.76
N CYS A 159 23.26 6.96 -7.24
CA CYS A 159 22.75 8.19 -7.85
C CYS A 159 23.15 8.28 -9.32
N PRO A 160 22.23 8.61 -10.21
CA PRO A 160 22.55 8.82 -11.62
C PRO A 160 23.47 10.02 -11.79
N ARG A 161 24.21 10.07 -12.91
CA ARG A 161 25.10 11.19 -13.23
C ARG A 161 24.31 12.50 -13.25
N GLY A 162 24.84 13.53 -12.58
CA GLY A 162 24.21 14.84 -12.49
C GLY A 162 23.19 14.99 -11.35
N PHE A 163 22.92 13.92 -10.60
CA PHE A 163 22.07 14.01 -9.40
C PHE A 163 22.95 14.14 -8.15
N THR A 164 22.61 15.10 -7.28
CA THR A 164 23.30 15.35 -6.03
C THR A 164 22.45 14.95 -4.84
N CYS A 165 23.09 14.49 -3.77
CA CYS A 165 22.41 14.18 -2.52
C CYS A 165 21.94 15.46 -1.83
N GLN A 166 20.67 15.49 -1.42
CA GLN A 166 20.04 16.62 -0.73
C GLN A 166 19.18 16.08 0.42
N PRO A 167 18.94 16.88 1.46
CA PRO A 167 17.94 16.57 2.48
C PRO A 167 16.57 16.26 1.88
N PHE A 168 15.87 15.26 2.46
CA PHE A 168 14.53 14.86 2.03
C PHE A 168 13.56 16.02 1.95
N LYS A 169 13.61 16.98 2.90
CA LYS A 169 12.74 18.16 2.90
C LYS A 169 12.86 19.04 1.65
N TYR A 170 13.95 18.96 0.91
CA TYR A 170 14.10 19.67 -0.38
C TYR A 170 13.64 18.82 -1.57
N VAL A 171 13.75 17.49 -1.47
CA VAL A 171 13.26 16.54 -2.47
C VAL A 171 11.76 16.31 -2.31
N PHE A 172 11.29 16.24 -1.08
CA PHE A 172 9.90 16.05 -0.67
C PHE A 172 9.48 17.18 0.28
N PRO A 173 9.05 18.33 -0.22
CA PRO A 173 8.73 19.49 0.61
C PRO A 173 7.59 19.27 1.62
N ARG A 174 6.73 18.29 1.39
CA ARG A 174 5.56 17.96 2.22
C ARG A 174 5.47 16.46 2.47
N PRO A 175 4.82 16.01 3.54
CA PRO A 175 4.55 14.59 3.80
C PRO A 175 3.88 13.87 2.61
N ALA A 176 2.91 14.51 1.95
CA ALA A 176 2.26 13.98 0.77
C ALA A 176 3.26 13.71 -0.38
N ASP A 177 4.22 14.61 -0.60
CA ASP A 177 5.22 14.43 -1.65
C ASP A 177 6.08 13.19 -1.41
N LEU A 178 6.46 12.92 -0.15
CA LEU A 178 7.18 11.69 0.21
C LEU A 178 6.35 10.46 -0.08
N CYS A 179 5.17 10.35 0.52
CA CYS A 179 4.32 9.16 0.41
C CYS A 179 3.92 8.83 -1.03
N GLU A 180 3.60 9.84 -1.83
CA GLU A 180 3.10 9.62 -3.18
C GLU A 180 4.21 9.37 -4.19
N LYS A 181 5.35 10.06 -4.07
CA LYS A 181 6.36 10.06 -5.12
C LYS A 181 7.44 8.99 -4.96
N ILE A 182 7.82 8.65 -3.72
CA ILE A 182 8.98 7.79 -3.46
C ILE A 182 8.86 6.42 -4.14
N TRP A 183 7.67 5.84 -4.19
CA TRP A 183 7.37 4.54 -4.81
C TRP A 183 6.43 4.64 -6.02
N SER A 184 6.56 5.68 -6.86
CA SER A 184 5.76 5.83 -8.09
C SER A 184 4.26 5.74 -7.86
N ASN A 185 3.71 6.48 -6.92
CA ASN A 185 2.30 6.49 -6.52
C ASN A 185 1.78 5.13 -5.99
N SER A 186 2.64 4.29 -5.40
CA SER A 186 2.15 3.11 -4.67
C SER A 186 1.22 3.53 -3.53
N TYR A 187 1.50 4.65 -2.91
CA TYR A 187 0.67 5.25 -1.86
C TYR A 187 0.07 6.58 -2.28
N LYS A 188 -1.02 6.95 -1.61
CA LYS A 188 -1.69 8.24 -1.69
C LYS A 188 -1.82 8.81 -0.28
N TYR A 189 -1.42 10.05 -0.08
CA TYR A 189 -1.65 10.77 1.18
C TYR A 189 -3.15 11.01 1.35
N THR A 190 -3.65 10.83 2.56
CA THR A 190 -5.03 11.16 2.92
C THR A 190 -5.08 12.03 4.17
N THR A 191 -6.21 12.72 4.38
CA THR A 191 -6.51 13.43 5.63
C THR A 191 -7.20 12.52 6.65
N GLU A 192 -7.42 11.27 6.31
CA GLU A 192 -8.02 10.27 7.18
C GLU A 192 -7.04 9.86 8.29
N HIS A 193 -7.57 9.68 9.49
CA HIS A 193 -6.81 9.35 10.70
C HIS A 193 -6.81 7.85 11.01
N TRP A 194 -5.84 7.42 11.77
CA TRP A 194 -5.83 6.07 12.34
C TRP A 194 -7.18 5.77 13.02
N GLY A 195 -7.71 4.57 12.75
CA GLY A 195 -9.00 4.15 13.28
C GLY A 195 -10.22 4.64 12.49
N SER A 196 -10.08 5.47 11.46
CA SER A 196 -11.20 5.93 10.63
C SER A 196 -11.85 4.80 9.80
N GLY A 197 -11.11 3.71 9.54
CA GLY A 197 -11.53 2.64 8.64
C GLY A 197 -11.48 3.02 7.16
N ARG A 198 -10.80 4.13 6.81
CA ARG A 198 -10.74 4.69 5.46
C ARG A 198 -9.33 4.86 4.91
N CYS A 199 -8.33 4.58 5.72
CA CYS A 199 -6.93 4.62 5.34
C CYS A 199 -6.19 3.39 5.86
N ILE A 200 -5.20 2.95 5.13
CA ILE A 200 -4.31 1.86 5.53
C ILE A 200 -3.33 2.40 6.57
N GLN A 201 -3.17 1.66 7.65
CA GLN A 201 -2.21 1.94 8.72
C GLN A 201 -0.97 1.08 8.53
N MET A 202 0.20 1.71 8.52
CA MET A 202 1.46 0.98 8.56
C MET A 202 1.71 0.38 9.95
N TRP A 203 1.32 1.12 10.98
CA TRP A 203 1.52 0.75 12.38
C TRP A 203 0.21 0.41 13.04
N PHE A 204 0.15 -0.72 13.73
CA PHE A 204 -1.00 -1.12 14.54
C PHE A 204 -0.56 -2.09 15.64
N ASP A 205 -1.40 -2.24 16.66
CA ASP A 205 -1.22 -3.21 17.72
C ASP A 205 -1.87 -4.54 17.31
N PRO A 206 -1.09 -5.60 17.04
CA PRO A 206 -1.63 -6.87 16.59
C PRO A 206 -2.54 -7.54 17.63
N ALA A 207 -2.41 -7.20 18.94
CA ALA A 207 -3.30 -7.69 19.99
C ALA A 207 -4.74 -7.16 19.85
N LYS A 208 -4.92 -6.03 19.16
CA LYS A 208 -6.22 -5.43 18.83
C LYS A 208 -6.76 -5.86 17.46
N GLY A 209 -6.03 -6.74 16.78
CA GLY A 209 -6.32 -7.14 15.42
C GLY A 209 -5.78 -6.17 14.36
N ASN A 210 -5.85 -6.59 13.10
CA ASN A 210 -5.37 -5.78 11.97
C ASN A 210 -6.47 -4.83 11.48
N PRO A 211 -6.35 -3.50 11.68
CA PRO A 211 -7.37 -2.53 11.27
C PRO A 211 -7.57 -2.48 9.75
N ASN A 212 -6.56 -2.89 8.98
CA ASN A 212 -6.56 -2.83 7.53
C ASN A 212 -7.54 -3.81 6.87
N VAL A 213 -8.01 -4.83 7.60
CA VAL A 213 -9.08 -5.74 7.16
C VAL A 213 -10.37 -4.97 6.85
N ALA A 214 -10.80 -4.10 7.76
CA ALA A 214 -11.99 -3.27 7.57
C ALA A 214 -11.81 -2.25 6.45
N VAL A 215 -10.62 -1.68 6.32
CA VAL A 215 -10.27 -0.72 5.25
C VAL A 215 -10.35 -1.40 3.87
N ALA A 216 -9.71 -2.56 3.69
CA ALA A 216 -9.76 -3.31 2.44
C ALA A 216 -11.23 -3.64 2.05
N LYS A 217 -12.02 -4.08 3.02
CA LYS A 217 -13.45 -4.37 2.81
C LYS A 217 -14.24 -3.14 2.35
N TYR A 218 -13.99 -1.99 2.99
CA TYR A 218 -14.63 -0.73 2.60
C TYR A 218 -14.35 -0.39 1.13
N TYR A 219 -13.10 -0.42 0.71
CA TYR A 219 -12.71 -0.07 -0.68
C TYR A 219 -13.10 -1.15 -1.69
N ALA A 220 -13.11 -2.41 -1.35
CA ALA A 220 -13.64 -3.47 -2.21
C ALA A 220 -15.13 -3.27 -2.51
N GLN A 221 -15.89 -2.75 -1.55
CA GLN A 221 -17.32 -2.50 -1.71
C GLN A 221 -17.64 -1.21 -2.47
N ASN A 222 -16.86 -0.14 -2.24
CA ASN A 222 -17.16 1.22 -2.72
C ASN A 222 -16.27 1.69 -3.88
N GLY A 223 -15.26 0.89 -4.29
CA GLY A 223 -14.28 1.26 -5.31
C GLY A 223 -13.06 2.00 -4.75
N ARG A 224 -11.97 2.01 -5.53
CA ARG A 224 -10.65 2.57 -5.13
C ARG A 224 -10.69 4.06 -4.80
N ASP A 225 -11.58 4.81 -5.44
CA ASP A 225 -11.70 6.27 -5.32
C ASP A 225 -12.86 6.70 -4.42
N ALA A 226 -13.30 5.81 -3.52
CA ALA A 226 -14.40 6.08 -2.61
C ALA A 226 -14.05 7.26 -1.68
N SER A 227 -14.33 8.47 -2.15
CA SER A 227 -14.38 9.66 -1.30
C SER A 227 -15.53 9.50 -0.29
N PRO A 228 -15.40 10.01 0.93
CA PRO A 228 -16.52 10.04 1.87
C PRO A 228 -17.61 10.97 1.31
N VAL A 229 -18.50 10.41 0.51
CA VAL A 229 -19.74 11.13 0.15
C VAL A 229 -20.56 11.20 1.44
N PRO A 230 -20.89 12.38 1.94
CA PRO A 230 -21.76 12.51 3.10
C PRO A 230 -23.05 11.71 2.86
N ARG A 231 -23.40 10.83 3.77
CA ARG A 231 -24.64 10.01 3.68
C ARG A 231 -25.90 10.82 3.35
N ALA A 232 -25.89 12.12 3.59
CA ALA A 232 -26.97 13.05 3.25
C ALA A 232 -27.25 13.15 1.74
N VAL A 233 -26.27 12.92 0.86
CA VAL A 233 -26.47 13.01 -0.59
C VAL A 233 -27.12 11.74 -1.16
N LEU A 234 -26.90 10.58 -0.52
CA LEU A 234 -27.49 9.32 -0.98
C LEU A 234 -29.02 9.25 -0.75
N LEU A 235 -29.52 9.95 0.28
CA LEU A 235 -30.95 10.02 0.59
C LEU A 235 -31.74 10.96 -0.36
N LEU A 236 -31.06 11.86 -1.06
CA LEU A 236 -31.72 12.78 -2.02
C LEU A 236 -31.85 12.20 -3.44
N LEU A 237 -31.14 11.10 -3.76
CA LEU A 237 -31.22 10.46 -5.08
C LEU A 237 -32.25 9.33 -5.17
N LEU A 238 -32.77 8.84 -4.03
CA LEU A 238 -33.79 7.78 -3.99
C LEU A 238 -35.21 8.19 -4.47
N PRO A 239 -35.71 9.45 -4.30
CA PRO A 239 -37.03 9.79 -4.78
C PRO A 239 -37.11 10.09 -6.29
N ALA A 240 -35.98 10.43 -6.95
CA ALA A 240 -36.01 10.74 -8.37
C ALA A 240 -36.11 9.50 -9.28
N ALA A 241 -35.65 8.33 -8.82
CA ALA A 241 -35.76 7.09 -9.57
C ALA A 241 -37.14 6.45 -9.50
N LEU A 242 -37.96 6.79 -8.49
CA LEU A 242 -39.33 6.28 -8.33
C LEU A 242 -40.37 7.10 -9.14
N LEU A 243 -40.06 8.33 -9.51
CA LEU A 243 -40.93 9.19 -10.33
C LEU A 243 -40.81 8.94 -11.83
N ALA A 244 -39.82 8.16 -12.27
CA ALA A 244 -39.65 7.81 -13.69
C ALA A 244 -40.33 6.47 -14.10
N LEU A 245 -41.05 5.85 -13.19
CA LEU A 245 -41.75 4.56 -13.41
C LEU A 245 -43.27 4.64 -13.36
N PHE A 246 -43.82 5.88 -13.40
CA PHE A 246 -45.27 6.12 -13.58
C PHE A 246 -45.53 7.03 -14.78
#